data_9baf6cbfb60d8dd751da4acb8cae2e27
#
_entry.id   9baf6cbfb60d8dd751da4acb8cae2e27
#
_cell.length_a   1.000
_cell.length_b   1.000
_cell.length_c   1.000
_cell.angle_alpha   90.00
_cell.angle_beta   90.00
_cell.angle_gamma   90.00
#
_symmetry.space_group_name_H-M   'P 1'
#
loop_
_entity.id
_entity.type
_entity.pdbx_description
1 polymer ?
#
loop_
_entity_poly.entity_id
_entity_poly.type
_entity_poly.pdbx_seq_one_letter_code
_entity_poly.pdbx_strand_id
1 'polypeptide(L)'
;FVWVFLAASAAVMMIALLLSLVTSKRMAQPLDEMAVAAKKFAHGDFSARVTDDGRTDEVGALISAFNTMADSLETSEQRRNAFIANVSHELKTPMTTIAGFADGILDGTIPKDQEDKYLATIADETRRLSRLVRSMLDMSRLESTGEDLTRRREFDISEKIVSTMLSFEARANDKQLDVDLQLPEDSMQVLADPDAITRVLYNLMDNAVKFAAPGSTLCVSLWKSEGKAYISVRDHGETIPPDDLPFIFDRFHKSDRSRSLDRDGVGLGLYLVKSILDAHGEDIAVTSRDGVTEFVFTLTLAKPAPKPTAKPESTGRRGGRKSS
;
A
#
# COMPACT_ATOMS: atom_id res chain seq x y z
N PHE A 1 73.06 -34.76 -1.74
CA PHE A 1 71.74 -35.11 -1.20
C PHE A 1 71.18 -33.98 -0.27
N VAL A 2 71.97 -33.46 0.67
CA VAL A 2 71.52 -32.43 1.65
C VAL A 2 71.01 -31.14 0.96
N TRP A 3 71.73 -30.64 -0.06
CA TRP A 3 71.32 -29.44 -0.81
C TRP A 3 70.00 -29.61 -1.61
N VAL A 4 69.78 -30.79 -2.17
CA VAL A 4 68.53 -31.10 -2.86
C VAL A 4 67.37 -31.16 -1.90
N PHE A 5 67.57 -31.73 -0.72
CA PHE A 5 66.53 -31.75 0.35
C PHE A 5 66.19 -30.34 0.87
N LEU A 6 67.18 -29.49 1.10
CA LEU A 6 66.99 -28.11 1.51
C LEU A 6 66.25 -27.28 0.41
N ALA A 7 66.63 -27.44 -0.85
CA ALA A 7 65.94 -26.76 -1.95
C ALA A 7 64.50 -27.21 -2.10
N ALA A 8 64.22 -28.51 -1.98
CA ALA A 8 62.84 -29.03 -1.99
C ALA A 8 61.99 -28.50 -0.84
N SER A 9 62.57 -28.49 0.36
CA SER A 9 61.86 -27.94 1.58
C SER A 9 61.57 -26.45 1.43
N ALA A 10 62.50 -25.66 0.90
CA ALA A 10 62.29 -24.24 0.65
C ALA A 10 61.19 -24.00 -0.43
N ALA A 11 61.16 -24.81 -1.47
CA ALA A 11 60.14 -24.74 -2.53
C ALA A 11 58.74 -25.06 -1.96
N VAL A 12 58.63 -26.11 -1.13
CA VAL A 12 57.36 -26.47 -0.48
C VAL A 12 56.88 -25.36 0.46
N MET A 13 57.81 -24.77 1.26
CA MET A 13 57.46 -23.65 2.17
C MET A 13 57.02 -22.43 1.38
N MET A 14 57.65 -22.10 0.25
CA MET A 14 57.24 -20.99 -0.60
C MET A 14 55.86 -21.20 -1.20
N ILE A 15 55.56 -22.39 -1.72
CA ILE A 15 54.26 -22.76 -2.26
C ILE A 15 53.19 -22.66 -1.14
N ALA A 16 53.45 -23.19 0.06
CA ALA A 16 52.54 -23.11 1.18
C ALA A 16 52.25 -21.66 1.60
N LEU A 17 53.27 -20.80 1.61
CA LEU A 17 53.16 -19.37 1.90
C LEU A 17 52.27 -18.66 0.84
N LEU A 18 52.53 -18.90 -0.45
CA LEU A 18 51.74 -18.34 -1.53
C LEU A 18 50.29 -18.79 -1.48
N LEU A 19 50.02 -20.07 -1.25
CA LEU A 19 48.66 -20.60 -1.06
C LEU A 19 47.97 -19.96 0.12
N SER A 20 48.67 -19.83 1.26
CA SER A 20 48.12 -19.17 2.48
C SER A 20 47.74 -17.71 2.21
N LEU A 21 48.60 -16.94 1.52
CA LEU A 21 48.34 -15.55 1.15
C LEU A 21 47.12 -15.41 0.20
N VAL A 22 47.06 -16.30 -0.83
CA VAL A 22 45.92 -16.31 -1.77
C VAL A 22 44.62 -16.67 -1.06
N THR A 23 44.64 -17.70 -0.21
CA THR A 23 43.44 -18.12 0.54
C THR A 23 42.99 -17.03 1.53
N SER A 24 43.94 -16.40 2.24
CA SER A 24 43.64 -15.30 3.16
C SER A 24 42.97 -14.12 2.44
N LYS A 25 43.50 -13.68 1.30
CA LYS A 25 42.90 -12.59 0.53
C LYS A 25 41.59 -12.97 -0.13
N ARG A 26 41.44 -14.18 -0.64
CA ARG A 26 40.26 -14.59 -1.38
C ARG A 26 39.11 -15.07 -0.50
N MET A 27 39.35 -15.56 0.69
CA MET A 27 38.32 -16.11 1.57
C MET A 27 38.17 -15.34 2.88
N ALA A 28 39.25 -15.08 3.61
CA ALA A 28 39.17 -14.48 4.95
C ALA A 28 38.84 -12.98 4.91
N GLN A 29 39.38 -12.22 3.97
CA GLN A 29 39.17 -10.78 3.89
C GLN A 29 37.71 -10.41 3.64
N PRO A 30 36.99 -10.99 2.66
CA PRO A 30 35.57 -10.66 2.45
C PRO A 30 34.69 -11.02 3.64
N LEU A 31 35.00 -12.12 4.34
CA LEU A 31 34.25 -12.50 5.53
C LEU A 31 34.47 -11.52 6.70
N ASP A 32 35.69 -10.98 6.84
CA ASP A 32 35.98 -9.95 7.83
C ASP A 32 35.28 -8.63 7.48
N GLU A 33 35.25 -8.22 6.20
CA GLU A 33 34.49 -7.07 5.71
C GLU A 33 32.98 -7.23 6.03
N MET A 34 32.40 -8.42 5.79
CA MET A 34 31.02 -8.71 6.18
C MET A 34 30.78 -8.60 7.69
N ALA A 35 31.70 -9.11 8.50
CA ALA A 35 31.60 -9.02 9.95
C ALA A 35 31.68 -7.57 10.44
N VAL A 36 32.51 -6.74 9.80
CA VAL A 36 32.59 -5.30 10.09
C VAL A 36 31.31 -4.58 9.65
N ALA A 37 30.80 -4.88 8.46
CA ALA A 37 29.56 -4.30 7.96
C ALA A 37 28.35 -4.72 8.83
N ALA A 38 28.27 -5.97 9.25
CA ALA A 38 27.24 -6.46 10.16
C ALA A 38 27.27 -5.74 11.52
N LYS A 39 28.47 -5.44 12.05
CA LYS A 39 28.60 -4.61 13.27
C LYS A 39 28.09 -3.19 13.07
N LYS A 40 28.33 -2.57 11.90
CA LYS A 40 27.77 -1.25 11.56
C LYS A 40 26.25 -1.30 11.49
N PHE A 41 25.68 -2.35 10.91
CA PHE A 41 24.23 -2.56 10.88
C PHE A 41 23.60 -2.64 12.28
N ALA A 42 24.28 -3.31 13.23
CA ALA A 42 23.84 -3.35 14.62
C ALA A 42 23.78 -1.96 15.30
N HIS A 43 24.48 -0.97 14.74
CA HIS A 43 24.46 0.42 15.20
C HIS A 43 23.61 1.34 14.30
N GLY A 44 22.84 0.78 13.35
CA GLY A 44 21.95 1.52 12.47
C GLY A 44 22.59 2.14 11.23
N ASP A 45 23.86 1.83 10.95
CA ASP A 45 24.53 2.25 9.71
C ASP A 45 24.36 1.16 8.64
N PHE A 46 23.29 1.28 7.87
CA PHE A 46 22.95 0.36 6.77
C PHE A 46 23.61 0.74 5.43
N SER A 47 24.41 1.80 5.38
CA SER A 47 25.13 2.22 4.17
C SER A 47 26.35 1.37 3.85
N ALA A 48 26.83 0.58 4.83
CA ALA A 48 28.01 -0.27 4.65
C ALA A 48 27.76 -1.35 3.58
N ARG A 49 28.71 -1.51 2.66
CA ARG A 49 28.69 -2.57 1.63
C ARG A 49 30.01 -3.32 1.67
N VAL A 50 29.94 -4.58 1.28
CA VAL A 50 31.14 -5.42 1.04
C VAL A 50 31.54 -5.26 -0.41
N THR A 51 32.85 -5.12 -0.62
CA THR A 51 33.39 -4.92 -1.97
C THR A 51 33.12 -6.14 -2.85
N ASP A 52 32.42 -5.92 -3.97
CA ASP A 52 32.22 -6.96 -4.99
C ASP A 52 33.31 -6.82 -6.06
N ASP A 53 34.20 -7.81 -6.11
CA ASP A 53 35.30 -7.89 -7.07
C ASP A 53 34.93 -8.70 -8.34
N GLY A 54 33.62 -8.95 -8.54
CA GLY A 54 33.09 -9.65 -9.73
C GLY A 54 33.34 -11.16 -9.73
N ARG A 55 33.62 -11.77 -8.59
CA ARG A 55 33.87 -13.20 -8.44
C ARG A 55 32.59 -14.03 -8.60
N THR A 56 32.75 -15.23 -9.16
CA THR A 56 31.60 -16.13 -9.47
C THR A 56 31.57 -17.39 -8.60
N ASP A 57 32.30 -17.39 -7.48
CA ASP A 57 32.32 -18.50 -6.50
C ASP A 57 31.27 -18.29 -5.39
N GLU A 58 31.23 -19.19 -4.42
CA GLU A 58 30.28 -19.19 -3.31
C GLU A 58 30.44 -17.92 -2.43
N VAL A 59 31.65 -17.37 -2.34
CA VAL A 59 31.90 -16.13 -1.60
C VAL A 59 31.35 -14.94 -2.38
N GLY A 60 31.44 -14.92 -3.70
CA GLY A 60 30.79 -13.90 -4.56
C GLY A 60 29.26 -13.93 -4.42
N ALA A 61 28.66 -15.11 -4.44
CA ALA A 61 27.22 -15.26 -4.20
C ALA A 61 26.80 -14.73 -2.81
N LEU A 62 27.62 -14.98 -1.79
CA LEU A 62 27.39 -14.48 -0.43
C LEU A 62 27.52 -12.95 -0.34
N ILE A 63 28.53 -12.35 -0.99
CA ILE A 63 28.71 -10.88 -1.09
C ILE A 63 27.47 -10.25 -1.74
N SER A 64 27.03 -10.79 -2.86
CA SER A 64 25.83 -10.29 -3.58
C SER A 64 24.57 -10.37 -2.71
N ALA A 65 24.34 -11.50 -2.05
CA ALA A 65 23.20 -11.66 -1.14
C ALA A 65 23.27 -10.70 0.05
N PHE A 66 24.46 -10.50 0.62
CA PHE A 66 24.67 -9.55 1.72
C PHE A 66 24.39 -8.12 1.29
N ASN A 67 24.91 -7.68 0.13
CA ASN A 67 24.67 -6.33 -0.37
C ASN A 67 23.21 -6.11 -0.74
N THR A 68 22.52 -7.10 -1.32
CA THR A 68 21.06 -7.04 -1.57
C THR A 68 20.26 -6.88 -0.28
N MET A 69 20.63 -7.61 0.77
CA MET A 69 20.03 -7.45 2.10
C MET A 69 20.30 -6.03 2.65
N ALA A 70 21.53 -5.52 2.50
CA ALA A 70 21.92 -4.19 2.92
C ALA A 70 21.08 -3.11 2.22
N ASP A 71 20.90 -3.21 0.90
CA ASP A 71 20.05 -2.30 0.12
C ASP A 71 18.59 -2.30 0.60
N SER A 72 18.07 -3.47 0.91
CA SER A 72 16.70 -3.63 1.42
C SER A 72 16.54 -3.00 2.80
N LEU A 73 17.52 -3.18 3.71
CA LEU A 73 17.51 -2.59 5.05
C LEU A 73 17.65 -1.07 5.00
N GLU A 74 18.59 -0.55 4.20
CA GLU A 74 18.78 0.90 4.02
C GLU A 74 17.52 1.56 3.47
N THR A 75 16.92 0.98 2.44
CA THR A 75 15.67 1.47 1.84
C THR A 75 14.53 1.46 2.86
N SER A 76 14.42 0.38 3.65
CA SER A 76 13.39 0.27 4.70
C SER A 76 13.57 1.34 5.77
N GLU A 77 14.81 1.58 6.22
CA GLU A 77 15.12 2.60 7.23
C GLU A 77 14.86 4.02 6.71
N GLN A 78 15.26 4.31 5.46
CA GLN A 78 14.99 5.59 4.82
C GLN A 78 13.47 5.85 4.72
N ARG A 79 12.68 4.85 4.32
CA ARG A 79 11.22 4.94 4.28
C ARG A 79 10.63 5.18 5.66
N ARG A 80 11.14 4.50 6.69
CA ARG A 80 10.70 4.69 8.08
C ARG A 80 10.99 6.11 8.59
N ASN A 81 12.20 6.61 8.33
CA ASN A 81 12.61 7.94 8.77
C ASN A 81 11.83 9.04 8.03
N ALA A 82 11.62 8.90 6.71
CA ALA A 82 10.77 9.79 5.93
C ALA A 82 9.32 9.78 6.44
N PHE A 83 8.78 8.61 6.80
CA PHE A 83 7.46 8.48 7.40
C PHE A 83 7.35 9.28 8.71
N ILE A 84 8.29 9.06 9.66
CA ILE A 84 8.29 9.77 10.96
C ILE A 84 8.39 11.29 10.74
N ALA A 85 9.25 11.75 9.83
CA ALA A 85 9.40 13.16 9.52
C ALA A 85 8.10 13.76 8.96
N ASN A 86 7.46 13.10 7.99
CA ASN A 86 6.22 13.54 7.37
C ASN A 86 5.06 13.55 8.39
N VAL A 87 4.94 12.50 9.21
CA VAL A 87 3.96 12.46 10.32
C VAL A 87 4.13 13.65 11.24
N SER A 88 5.37 13.91 11.67
CA SER A 88 5.66 15.03 12.59
C SER A 88 5.28 16.37 11.99
N HIS A 89 5.55 16.56 10.70
CA HIS A 89 5.20 17.79 9.98
C HIS A 89 3.68 17.94 9.83
N GLU A 90 2.97 16.89 9.39
CA GLU A 90 1.52 16.89 9.20
C GLU A 90 0.73 17.02 10.52
N LEU A 91 1.29 16.60 11.65
CA LEU A 91 0.73 16.86 12.99
C LEU A 91 1.03 18.28 13.49
N LYS A 92 2.25 18.78 13.30
CA LYS A 92 2.68 20.08 13.84
C LYS A 92 1.85 21.24 13.29
N THR A 93 1.56 21.24 12.00
CA THR A 93 0.83 22.32 11.33
C THR A 93 -0.55 22.57 11.94
N PRO A 94 -1.50 21.59 11.98
CA PRO A 94 -2.82 21.79 12.58
C PRO A 94 -2.73 22.10 14.08
N MET A 95 -1.82 21.47 14.82
CA MET A 95 -1.64 21.75 16.25
C MET A 95 -1.22 23.20 16.50
N THR A 96 -0.30 23.75 15.69
CA THR A 96 0.12 25.15 15.80
C THR A 96 -1.04 26.10 15.47
N THR A 97 -1.84 25.78 14.46
CA THR A 97 -3.02 26.60 14.08
C THR A 97 -4.07 26.57 15.20
N ILE A 98 -4.40 25.39 15.74
CA ILE A 98 -5.35 25.25 16.86
C ILE A 98 -4.87 26.05 18.08
N ALA A 99 -3.60 25.86 18.49
CA ALA A 99 -3.05 26.55 19.63
C ALA A 99 -3.05 28.09 19.43
N GLY A 100 -2.57 28.55 18.26
CA GLY A 100 -2.50 30.00 17.98
C GLY A 100 -3.86 30.69 17.95
N PHE A 101 -4.90 30.05 17.41
CA PHE A 101 -6.25 30.62 17.41
C PHE A 101 -6.89 30.53 18.80
N ALA A 102 -6.67 29.44 19.54
CA ALA A 102 -7.16 29.32 20.91
C ALA A 102 -6.51 30.39 21.82
N ASP A 103 -5.20 30.59 21.73
CA ASP A 103 -4.47 31.63 22.49
C ASP A 103 -4.95 33.03 22.09
N GLY A 104 -5.13 33.30 20.78
CA GLY A 104 -5.62 34.59 20.30
C GLY A 104 -7.06 34.95 20.70
N ILE A 105 -7.92 33.93 20.93
CA ILE A 105 -9.25 34.11 21.50
C ILE A 105 -9.14 34.40 23.00
N LEU A 106 -8.28 33.65 23.72
CA LEU A 106 -8.14 33.75 25.17
C LEU A 106 -7.50 35.07 25.61
N ASP A 107 -6.54 35.60 24.85
CA ASP A 107 -5.86 36.86 25.15
C ASP A 107 -6.56 38.08 24.57
N GLY A 108 -7.64 37.91 23.82
CA GLY A 108 -8.42 38.99 23.21
C GLY A 108 -7.82 39.59 21.96
N THR A 109 -6.74 39.03 21.40
CA THR A 109 -6.15 39.43 20.13
C THR A 109 -7.13 39.24 18.98
N ILE A 110 -7.96 38.18 19.05
CA ILE A 110 -9.06 37.94 18.11
C ILE A 110 -10.30 38.70 18.63
N PRO A 111 -10.88 39.59 17.83
CA PRO A 111 -12.09 40.29 18.19
C PRO A 111 -13.28 39.35 18.36
N LYS A 112 -14.18 39.69 19.32
CA LYS A 112 -15.36 38.85 19.66
C LYS A 112 -16.29 38.54 18.48
N ASP A 113 -16.41 39.46 17.55
CA ASP A 113 -17.21 39.35 16.35
C ASP A 113 -16.62 38.37 15.33
N GLN A 114 -15.37 37.93 15.51
CA GLN A 114 -14.67 36.94 14.66
C GLN A 114 -14.42 35.62 15.36
N GLU A 115 -14.67 35.49 16.66
CA GLU A 115 -14.43 34.24 17.43
C GLU A 115 -15.05 33.02 16.80
N ASP A 116 -16.31 33.07 16.33
CA ASP A 116 -17.00 31.95 15.71
C ASP A 116 -16.28 31.41 14.47
N LYS A 117 -15.69 32.28 13.66
CA LYS A 117 -14.91 31.91 12.49
C LYS A 117 -13.65 31.12 12.87
N TYR A 118 -12.95 31.57 13.88
CA TYR A 118 -11.72 30.89 14.34
C TYR A 118 -12.02 29.61 15.10
N LEU A 119 -13.12 29.56 15.87
CA LEU A 119 -13.63 28.34 16.49
C LEU A 119 -14.01 27.28 15.43
N ALA A 120 -14.64 27.69 14.34
CA ALA A 120 -14.92 26.78 13.21
C ALA A 120 -13.63 26.24 12.60
N THR A 121 -12.60 27.07 12.42
CA THR A 121 -11.30 26.62 11.93
C THR A 121 -10.62 25.66 12.91
N ILE A 122 -10.67 25.90 14.21
CA ILE A 122 -10.16 24.97 15.24
C ILE A 122 -10.88 23.61 15.14
N ALA A 123 -12.21 23.63 14.99
CA ALA A 123 -13.00 22.42 14.84
C ALA A 123 -12.63 21.63 13.58
N ASP A 124 -12.40 22.31 12.45
CA ASP A 124 -11.99 21.69 11.19
C ASP A 124 -10.59 21.06 11.27
N GLU A 125 -9.62 21.79 11.85
CA GLU A 125 -8.26 21.26 12.08
C GLU A 125 -8.27 20.06 13.05
N THR A 126 -9.13 20.08 14.06
CA THR A 126 -9.31 18.95 14.99
C THR A 126 -9.89 17.71 14.26
N ARG A 127 -10.87 17.91 13.38
CA ARG A 127 -11.40 16.81 12.54
C ARG A 127 -10.33 16.27 11.57
N ARG A 128 -9.55 17.15 10.97
CA ARG A 128 -8.41 16.79 10.11
C ARG A 128 -7.39 15.94 10.88
N LEU A 129 -7.00 16.37 12.08
CA LEU A 129 -6.08 15.64 12.96
C LEU A 129 -6.62 14.25 13.32
N SER A 130 -7.91 14.15 13.64
CA SER A 130 -8.57 12.86 13.93
C SER A 130 -8.54 11.90 12.73
N ARG A 131 -8.76 12.41 11.50
CA ARG A 131 -8.64 11.62 10.27
C ARG A 131 -7.20 11.14 10.05
N LEU A 132 -6.20 12.02 10.23
CA LEU A 132 -4.78 11.68 10.12
C LEU A 132 -4.39 10.54 11.08
N VAL A 133 -4.72 10.68 12.37
CA VAL A 133 -4.43 9.64 13.37
C VAL A 133 -5.10 8.31 13.02
N ARG A 134 -6.35 8.33 12.58
CA ARG A 134 -7.07 7.12 12.18
C ARG A 134 -6.39 6.44 10.98
N SER A 135 -6.00 7.20 9.96
CA SER A 135 -5.28 6.66 8.79
C SER A 135 -3.94 6.03 9.18
N MET A 136 -3.23 6.62 10.16
CA MET A 136 -1.98 6.07 10.68
C MET A 136 -2.19 4.76 11.44
N LEU A 137 -3.24 4.68 12.27
CA LEU A 137 -3.59 3.46 12.99
C LEU A 137 -3.98 2.33 12.02
N ASP A 138 -4.74 2.66 10.98
CA ASP A 138 -5.11 1.69 9.94
C ASP A 138 -3.87 1.18 9.19
N MET A 139 -2.93 2.07 8.85
CA MET A 139 -1.66 1.70 8.22
C MET A 139 -0.79 0.83 9.15
N SER A 140 -0.65 1.21 10.43
CA SER A 140 0.12 0.44 11.40
C SER A 140 -0.44 -0.98 11.59
N ARG A 141 -1.76 -1.12 11.57
CA ARG A 141 -2.41 -2.45 11.62
C ARG A 141 -2.09 -3.27 10.37
N LEU A 142 -2.15 -2.70 9.18
CA LEU A 142 -1.81 -3.41 7.94
C LEU A 142 -0.34 -3.86 7.90
N GLU A 143 0.58 -3.05 8.41
CA GLU A 143 2.00 -3.40 8.46
C GLU A 143 2.33 -4.46 9.51
N SER A 144 1.64 -4.44 10.66
CA SER A 144 1.87 -5.40 11.75
C SER A 144 1.23 -6.76 11.51
N THR A 145 0.20 -6.81 10.67
CA THR A 145 -0.66 -7.99 10.50
C THR A 145 -0.46 -8.65 9.13
N GLY A 146 0.77 -8.67 8.61
CA GLY A 146 1.11 -9.23 7.28
C GLY A 146 0.55 -10.62 6.94
N GLU A 147 -0.09 -11.31 7.89
CA GLU A 147 -0.74 -12.61 7.71
C GLU A 147 -2.21 -12.64 8.14
N ASP A 148 -2.71 -11.64 8.86
CA ASP A 148 -4.07 -11.67 9.45
C ASP A 148 -5.16 -11.00 8.58
N LEU A 149 -4.88 -10.81 7.29
CA LEU A 149 -5.89 -10.51 6.26
C LEU A 149 -6.80 -11.74 5.99
N THR A 150 -6.78 -12.73 6.86
CA THR A 150 -7.52 -13.98 6.77
C THR A 150 -8.99 -13.89 7.17
N ARG A 151 -9.56 -12.70 7.26
CA ARG A 151 -11.02 -12.51 7.26
C ARG A 151 -11.61 -12.53 5.85
N ARG A 152 -10.89 -13.15 4.89
CA ARG A 152 -11.40 -13.32 3.53
C ARG A 152 -12.66 -14.18 3.58
N ARG A 153 -13.74 -13.65 3.04
CA ARG A 153 -15.00 -14.35 2.87
C ARG A 153 -15.62 -14.00 1.53
N GLU A 154 -16.54 -14.84 1.12
CA GLU A 154 -17.34 -14.58 -0.08
C GLU A 154 -18.38 -13.48 0.22
N PHE A 155 -18.46 -12.49 -0.66
CA PHE A 155 -19.48 -11.42 -0.59
C PHE A 155 -19.74 -10.83 -1.97
N ASP A 156 -20.90 -10.18 -2.11
CA ASP A 156 -21.27 -9.49 -3.35
C ASP A 156 -20.57 -8.13 -3.43
N ILE A 157 -19.70 -7.96 -4.45
CA ILE A 157 -19.00 -6.70 -4.67
C ILE A 157 -19.93 -5.62 -5.22
N SER A 158 -20.99 -5.97 -5.98
CA SER A 158 -21.97 -5.02 -6.47
C SER A 158 -22.70 -4.31 -5.33
N GLU A 159 -23.12 -5.08 -4.29
CA GLU A 159 -23.75 -4.52 -3.09
C GLU A 159 -22.79 -3.57 -2.35
N LYS A 160 -21.50 -3.91 -2.27
CA LYS A 160 -20.50 -3.05 -1.63
C LYS A 160 -20.26 -1.75 -2.40
N ILE A 161 -20.21 -1.80 -3.72
CA ILE A 161 -20.08 -0.61 -4.57
C ILE A 161 -21.28 0.32 -4.33
N VAL A 162 -22.50 -0.21 -4.42
CA VAL A 162 -23.74 0.59 -4.24
C VAL A 162 -23.78 1.20 -2.84
N SER A 163 -23.58 0.40 -1.79
CA SER A 163 -23.64 0.89 -0.39
C SER A 163 -22.57 1.95 -0.10
N THR A 164 -21.39 1.81 -0.67
CA THR A 164 -20.32 2.80 -0.53
C THR A 164 -20.69 4.08 -1.28
N MET A 165 -21.18 3.98 -2.53
CA MET A 165 -21.57 5.16 -3.32
C MET A 165 -22.70 5.95 -2.69
N LEU A 166 -23.69 5.29 -2.07
CA LEU A 166 -24.76 5.97 -1.33
C LEU A 166 -24.21 6.86 -0.19
N SER A 167 -23.08 6.51 0.42
CA SER A 167 -22.46 7.36 1.45
C SER A 167 -21.88 8.68 0.90
N PHE A 168 -21.73 8.79 -0.43
CA PHE A 168 -21.25 9.99 -1.12
C PHE A 168 -22.36 10.79 -1.80
N GLU A 169 -23.62 10.34 -1.75
CA GLU A 169 -24.75 10.95 -2.45
C GLU A 169 -24.86 12.47 -2.16
N ALA A 170 -24.83 12.88 -0.91
CA ALA A 170 -24.91 14.29 -0.54
C ALA A 170 -23.76 15.11 -1.16
N ARG A 171 -22.53 14.60 -1.11
CA ARG A 171 -21.35 15.29 -1.63
C ARG A 171 -21.32 15.33 -3.16
N ALA A 172 -21.80 14.27 -3.81
CA ALA A 172 -21.96 14.21 -5.25
C ALA A 172 -23.03 15.22 -5.71
N ASN A 173 -24.17 15.31 -5.00
CA ASN A 173 -25.21 16.28 -5.27
C ASN A 173 -24.76 17.73 -5.05
N ASP A 174 -23.99 18.01 -3.98
CA ASP A 174 -23.43 19.35 -3.72
C ASP A 174 -22.50 19.81 -4.85
N LYS A 175 -21.79 18.89 -5.51
CA LYS A 175 -20.96 19.13 -6.69
C LYS A 175 -21.72 19.00 -8.03
N GLN A 176 -22.99 18.64 -7.99
CA GLN A 176 -23.81 18.40 -9.19
C GLN A 176 -23.23 17.30 -10.09
N LEU A 177 -22.60 16.28 -9.51
CA LEU A 177 -22.03 15.17 -10.27
C LEU A 177 -23.13 14.25 -10.77
N ASP A 178 -23.02 13.85 -12.04
CA ASP A 178 -23.82 12.76 -12.62
C ASP A 178 -23.15 11.42 -12.28
N VAL A 179 -23.84 10.55 -11.52
CA VAL A 179 -23.28 9.28 -11.05
C VAL A 179 -23.79 8.15 -11.94
N ASP A 180 -22.88 7.54 -12.71
CA ASP A 180 -23.13 6.41 -13.59
C ASP A 180 -22.58 5.10 -12.97
N LEU A 181 -23.48 4.16 -12.62
CA LEU A 181 -23.11 2.85 -12.07
C LEU A 181 -23.34 1.77 -13.11
N GLN A 182 -22.26 1.29 -13.73
CA GLN A 182 -22.28 0.24 -14.75
C GLN A 182 -21.99 -1.12 -14.08
N LEU A 183 -23.02 -1.69 -13.44
CA LEU A 183 -22.94 -2.95 -12.73
C LEU A 183 -23.67 -4.06 -13.50
N PRO A 184 -23.16 -5.30 -13.49
CA PRO A 184 -23.88 -6.44 -14.08
C PRO A 184 -25.19 -6.72 -13.33
N GLU A 185 -26.21 -7.26 -14.04
CA GLU A 185 -27.46 -7.68 -13.42
C GLU A 185 -27.28 -8.85 -12.43
N ASP A 186 -26.33 -9.73 -12.74
CA ASP A 186 -26.01 -10.87 -11.88
C ASP A 186 -25.09 -10.47 -10.72
N SER A 187 -25.37 -11.02 -9.51
CA SER A 187 -24.49 -10.88 -8.35
C SER A 187 -23.08 -11.37 -8.65
N MET A 188 -22.08 -10.59 -8.32
CA MET A 188 -20.67 -10.95 -8.52
C MET A 188 -19.99 -11.23 -7.17
N GLN A 189 -19.85 -12.51 -6.86
CA GLN A 189 -19.22 -12.95 -5.61
C GLN A 189 -17.70 -12.93 -5.74
N VAL A 190 -17.04 -12.26 -4.79
CA VAL A 190 -15.56 -12.16 -4.68
C VAL A 190 -15.09 -12.73 -3.36
N LEU A 191 -13.83 -13.18 -3.31
CA LEU A 191 -13.17 -13.71 -2.11
C LEU A 191 -12.16 -12.69 -1.57
N ALA A 192 -12.55 -11.87 -0.60
CA ALA A 192 -11.69 -10.86 0.01
C ALA A 192 -12.17 -10.53 1.43
N ASP A 193 -11.47 -9.64 2.14
CA ASP A 193 -11.96 -9.02 3.38
C ASP A 193 -12.92 -7.88 3.02
N PRO A 194 -14.24 -8.00 3.33
CA PRO A 194 -15.23 -7.00 2.95
C PRO A 194 -15.00 -5.62 3.56
N ASP A 195 -14.41 -5.55 4.76
CA ASP A 195 -14.16 -4.28 5.44
C ASP A 195 -12.94 -3.59 4.82
N ALA A 196 -11.91 -4.35 4.47
CA ALA A 196 -10.73 -3.85 3.75
C ALA A 196 -11.11 -3.34 2.34
N ILE A 197 -11.94 -4.11 1.59
CA ILE A 197 -12.40 -3.68 0.26
C ILE A 197 -13.36 -2.48 0.33
N THR A 198 -14.20 -2.39 1.37
CA THR A 198 -15.00 -1.17 1.60
C THR A 198 -14.10 0.06 1.77
N ARG A 199 -12.95 -0.06 2.44
CA ARG A 199 -11.97 1.03 2.57
C ARG A 199 -11.31 1.38 1.23
N VAL A 200 -11.01 0.38 0.39
CA VAL A 200 -10.51 0.62 -0.98
C VAL A 200 -11.51 1.44 -1.77
N LEU A 201 -12.77 0.97 -1.83
CA LEU A 201 -13.85 1.67 -2.53
C LEU A 201 -14.05 3.09 -2.00
N TYR A 202 -14.09 3.25 -0.68
CA TYR A 202 -14.27 4.56 -0.04
C TYR A 202 -13.16 5.53 -0.43
N ASN A 203 -11.88 5.12 -0.36
CA ASN A 203 -10.76 5.99 -0.71
C ASN A 203 -10.75 6.37 -2.20
N LEU A 204 -11.08 5.44 -3.11
CA LEU A 204 -11.13 5.73 -4.53
C LEU A 204 -12.33 6.65 -4.87
N MET A 205 -13.51 6.39 -4.29
CA MET A 205 -14.70 7.23 -4.49
C MET A 205 -14.53 8.61 -3.85
N ASP A 206 -13.90 8.70 -2.66
CA ASP A 206 -13.58 9.98 -2.02
C ASP A 206 -12.68 10.84 -2.92
N ASN A 207 -11.64 10.24 -3.48
CA ASN A 207 -10.77 10.93 -4.45
C ASN A 207 -11.55 11.36 -5.69
N ALA A 208 -12.34 10.47 -6.27
CA ALA A 208 -13.11 10.77 -7.48
C ALA A 208 -14.11 11.91 -7.26
N VAL A 209 -14.91 11.89 -6.18
CA VAL A 209 -15.83 12.99 -5.84
C VAL A 209 -15.07 14.28 -5.55
N LYS A 210 -13.89 14.21 -4.96
CA LYS A 210 -13.08 15.35 -4.56
C LYS A 210 -12.45 16.07 -5.76
N PHE A 211 -11.90 15.32 -6.72
CA PHE A 211 -11.18 15.87 -7.86
C PHE A 211 -12.04 16.02 -9.12
N ALA A 212 -13.23 15.42 -9.17
CA ALA A 212 -14.18 15.63 -10.24
C ALA A 212 -14.53 17.13 -10.41
N ALA A 213 -14.65 17.59 -11.65
CA ALA A 213 -15.14 18.93 -11.96
C ALA A 213 -16.64 19.05 -11.60
N PRO A 214 -17.11 20.18 -11.08
CA PRO A 214 -18.54 20.38 -10.85
C PRO A 214 -19.37 20.13 -12.13
N GLY A 215 -20.48 19.41 -12.01
CA GLY A 215 -21.35 19.07 -13.13
C GLY A 215 -20.82 17.99 -14.07
N SER A 216 -19.71 17.33 -13.72
CA SER A 216 -19.14 16.22 -14.51
C SER A 216 -19.72 14.87 -14.12
N THR A 217 -19.31 13.81 -14.85
CA THR A 217 -19.74 12.43 -14.59
C THR A 217 -18.72 11.69 -13.74
N LEU A 218 -19.21 11.01 -12.70
CA LEU A 218 -18.48 10.00 -11.93
C LEU A 218 -18.99 8.62 -12.31
N CYS A 219 -18.15 7.80 -12.94
CA CYS A 219 -18.54 6.47 -13.40
C CYS A 219 -17.86 5.39 -12.55
N VAL A 220 -18.64 4.41 -12.08
CA VAL A 220 -18.13 3.20 -11.42
C VAL A 220 -18.59 1.99 -12.22
N SER A 221 -17.64 1.22 -12.74
CA SER A 221 -17.90 0.06 -13.58
C SER A 221 -17.39 -1.23 -12.94
N LEU A 222 -18.14 -2.31 -13.12
CA LEU A 222 -17.78 -3.65 -12.66
C LEU A 222 -17.96 -4.65 -13.80
N TRP A 223 -16.91 -5.40 -14.12
CA TRP A 223 -16.98 -6.48 -15.12
C TRP A 223 -16.11 -7.66 -14.74
N LYS A 224 -16.34 -8.78 -15.38
CA LYS A 224 -15.56 -10.01 -15.19
C LYS A 224 -14.64 -10.22 -16.39
N SER A 225 -13.36 -10.50 -16.13
CA SER A 225 -12.40 -10.92 -17.14
C SER A 225 -11.37 -11.87 -16.51
N GLU A 226 -10.90 -12.86 -17.26
CA GLU A 226 -9.80 -13.77 -16.87
C GLU A 226 -9.95 -14.40 -15.46
N GLY A 227 -11.18 -14.63 -15.01
CA GLY A 227 -11.46 -15.24 -13.70
C GLY A 227 -11.37 -14.27 -12.52
N LYS A 228 -11.20 -12.98 -12.78
CA LYS A 228 -11.22 -11.89 -11.79
C LYS A 228 -12.38 -10.93 -12.03
N ALA A 229 -12.82 -10.28 -10.97
CA ALA A 229 -13.67 -9.09 -11.03
C ALA A 229 -12.76 -7.87 -11.21
N TYR A 230 -13.10 -6.99 -12.13
CA TYR A 230 -12.44 -5.71 -12.37
C TYR A 230 -13.39 -4.60 -11.95
N ILE A 231 -12.90 -3.70 -11.13
CA ILE A 231 -13.64 -2.54 -10.63
C ILE A 231 -12.92 -1.27 -11.10
N SER A 232 -13.63 -0.44 -11.85
CA SER A 232 -13.15 0.88 -12.30
C SER A 232 -13.88 1.98 -11.56
N VAL A 233 -13.14 2.98 -11.08
CA VAL A 233 -13.65 4.26 -10.59
C VAL A 233 -13.05 5.35 -11.47
N ARG A 234 -13.89 6.05 -12.24
CA ARG A 234 -13.48 7.04 -13.22
C ARG A 234 -14.19 8.36 -12.97
N ASP A 235 -13.42 9.43 -12.92
CA ASP A 235 -13.91 10.79 -12.80
C ASP A 235 -13.43 11.68 -13.96
N HIS A 236 -14.14 12.78 -14.16
CA HIS A 236 -13.79 13.84 -15.10
C HIS A 236 -13.42 15.07 -14.30
N GLY A 237 -12.12 15.40 -14.27
CA GLY A 237 -11.60 16.51 -13.48
C GLY A 237 -10.19 16.88 -13.90
N GLU A 238 -9.34 17.20 -12.93
CA GLU A 238 -7.94 17.51 -13.23
C GLU A 238 -7.15 16.27 -13.62
N THR A 239 -6.33 16.42 -14.66
CA THR A 239 -5.38 15.37 -15.07
C THR A 239 -4.22 15.32 -14.09
N ILE A 240 -3.87 14.13 -13.62
CA ILE A 240 -2.66 13.88 -12.85
C ILE A 240 -1.46 14.04 -13.77
N PRO A 241 -0.46 14.88 -13.43
CA PRO A 241 0.74 15.03 -14.24
C PRO A 241 1.42 13.67 -14.48
N PRO A 242 1.94 13.39 -15.69
CA PRO A 242 2.63 12.12 -15.98
C PRO A 242 3.79 11.84 -15.03
N ASP A 243 4.49 12.89 -14.57
CA ASP A 243 5.62 12.78 -13.65
C ASP A 243 5.18 12.36 -12.23
N ASP A 244 3.93 12.64 -11.84
CA ASP A 244 3.37 12.27 -10.54
C ASP A 244 2.79 10.84 -10.54
N LEU A 245 2.33 10.31 -11.70
CA LEU A 245 1.67 9.01 -11.80
C LEU A 245 2.45 7.84 -11.15
N PRO A 246 3.79 7.74 -11.29
CA PRO A 246 4.55 6.67 -10.64
C PRO A 246 4.53 6.73 -9.11
N PHE A 247 4.25 7.90 -8.53
CA PHE A 247 4.38 8.17 -7.10
C PHE A 247 3.06 8.36 -6.36
N ILE A 248 1.89 8.34 -7.06
CA ILE A 248 0.59 8.62 -6.42
C ILE A 248 0.20 7.60 -5.34
N PHE A 249 0.79 6.40 -5.38
CA PHE A 249 0.61 5.37 -4.36
C PHE A 249 1.64 5.46 -3.24
N ASP A 250 2.58 6.41 -3.28
CA ASP A 250 3.55 6.62 -2.22
C ASP A 250 2.91 7.31 -1.01
N ARG A 251 3.49 7.06 0.17
CA ARG A 251 3.02 7.67 1.43
C ARG A 251 3.22 9.17 1.40
N PHE A 252 2.18 9.93 1.79
CA PHE A 252 2.19 11.40 1.85
C PHE A 252 2.42 12.09 0.50
N HIS A 253 2.38 11.34 -0.60
CA HIS A 253 2.48 11.96 -1.92
C HIS A 253 1.22 12.76 -2.22
N LYS A 254 1.42 13.99 -2.66
CA LYS A 254 0.41 14.90 -3.19
C LYS A 254 1.03 15.67 -4.34
N SER A 255 0.38 15.69 -5.48
CA SER A 255 0.78 16.60 -6.56
C SER A 255 0.65 18.05 -6.10
N ASP A 256 1.44 18.95 -6.66
CA ASP A 256 1.39 20.38 -6.26
C ASP A 256 -0.01 20.98 -6.46
N ARG A 257 -0.75 20.51 -7.47
CA ARG A 257 -2.13 20.91 -7.73
C ARG A 257 -3.11 20.33 -6.71
N SER A 258 -2.95 19.07 -6.34
CA SER A 258 -3.79 18.44 -5.33
C SER A 258 -3.62 19.07 -3.95
N ARG A 259 -2.47 19.67 -3.64
CA ARG A 259 -2.24 20.43 -2.40
C ARG A 259 -3.12 21.67 -2.29
N SER A 260 -3.47 22.29 -3.41
CA SER A 260 -4.34 23.48 -3.43
C SER A 260 -5.83 23.13 -3.32
N LEU A 261 -6.25 22.01 -3.93
CA LEU A 261 -7.64 21.56 -3.95
C LEU A 261 -8.01 20.72 -2.74
N ASP A 262 -7.07 19.96 -2.23
CA ASP A 262 -7.23 19.06 -1.08
C ASP A 262 -6.31 19.46 0.07
N ARG A 263 -6.68 20.54 0.77
CA ARG A 263 -5.98 20.97 1.99
C ARG A 263 -6.15 19.97 3.13
N ASP A 264 -7.24 19.19 3.12
CA ASP A 264 -7.62 18.28 4.19
C ASP A 264 -7.06 16.87 4.04
N GLY A 265 -6.68 16.47 2.83
CA GLY A 265 -6.09 15.16 2.57
C GLY A 265 -4.68 15.05 3.17
N VAL A 266 -4.31 13.84 3.54
CA VAL A 266 -3.01 13.51 4.16
C VAL A 266 -2.05 12.87 3.17
N GLY A 267 -2.54 12.44 1.99
CA GLY A 267 -1.74 11.67 1.03
C GLY A 267 -1.52 10.21 1.45
N LEU A 268 -2.40 9.68 2.31
CA LEU A 268 -2.34 8.28 2.75
C LEU A 268 -3.41 7.38 2.11
N GLY A 269 -4.46 7.96 1.48
CA GLY A 269 -5.59 7.20 0.96
C GLY A 269 -5.22 6.21 -0.14
N LEU A 270 -4.48 6.65 -1.17
CA LEU A 270 -4.05 5.79 -2.28
C LEU A 270 -2.97 4.78 -1.85
N TYR A 271 -2.07 5.17 -0.94
CA TYR A 271 -1.13 4.22 -0.34
C TYR A 271 -1.88 3.09 0.40
N LEU A 272 -2.92 3.42 1.17
CA LEU A 272 -3.76 2.44 1.86
C LEU A 272 -4.45 1.51 0.86
N VAL A 273 -4.99 2.05 -0.23
CA VAL A 273 -5.59 1.27 -1.34
C VAL A 273 -4.58 0.25 -1.87
N LYS A 274 -3.39 0.70 -2.26
CA LYS A 274 -2.33 -0.17 -2.79
C LYS A 274 -1.93 -1.24 -1.77
N SER A 275 -1.71 -0.85 -0.51
CA SER A 275 -1.31 -1.79 0.55
C SER A 275 -2.37 -2.87 0.81
N ILE A 276 -3.66 -2.52 0.79
CA ILE A 276 -4.75 -3.49 0.96
C ILE A 276 -4.78 -4.46 -0.22
N LEU A 277 -4.69 -3.96 -1.45
CA LEU A 277 -4.75 -4.81 -2.65
C LEU A 277 -3.52 -5.70 -2.75
N ASP A 278 -2.31 -5.20 -2.48
CA ASP A 278 -1.08 -6.00 -2.44
C ASP A 278 -1.18 -7.14 -1.42
N ALA A 279 -1.72 -6.86 -0.23
CA ALA A 279 -1.94 -7.87 0.79
C ALA A 279 -2.98 -8.91 0.38
N HIS A 280 -3.93 -8.57 -0.51
CA HIS A 280 -4.86 -9.52 -1.11
C HIS A 280 -4.29 -10.29 -2.31
N GLY A 281 -3.09 -9.91 -2.80
CA GLY A 281 -2.50 -10.45 -4.04
C GLY A 281 -3.23 -9.95 -5.29
N GLU A 282 -3.79 -8.74 -5.22
CA GLU A 282 -4.56 -8.11 -6.28
C GLU A 282 -3.83 -6.87 -6.81
N ASP A 283 -4.18 -6.46 -8.03
CA ASP A 283 -3.52 -5.37 -8.73
C ASP A 283 -4.38 -4.11 -8.77
N ILE A 284 -3.72 -2.95 -8.89
CA ILE A 284 -4.35 -1.67 -9.20
C ILE A 284 -3.54 -0.93 -10.26
N ALA A 285 -4.23 -0.36 -11.23
CA ALA A 285 -3.67 0.51 -12.25
C ALA A 285 -4.39 1.86 -12.26
N VAL A 286 -3.70 2.88 -12.77
CA VAL A 286 -4.24 4.23 -12.94
C VAL A 286 -3.92 4.74 -14.33
N THR A 287 -4.88 5.42 -14.93
CA THR A 287 -4.68 6.22 -16.13
C THR A 287 -5.25 7.62 -15.90
N SER A 288 -4.55 8.65 -16.35
CA SER A 288 -5.02 10.03 -16.25
C SER A 288 -4.61 10.80 -17.50
N ARG A 289 -5.60 11.17 -18.33
CA ARG A 289 -5.38 11.90 -19.59
C ARG A 289 -6.61 12.74 -19.91
N ASP A 290 -6.39 13.90 -20.52
CA ASP A 290 -7.44 14.77 -21.11
C ASP A 290 -8.60 15.07 -20.14
N GLY A 291 -8.29 15.29 -18.86
CA GLY A 291 -9.29 15.56 -17.85
C GLY A 291 -10.04 14.34 -17.34
N VAL A 292 -9.61 13.12 -17.67
CA VAL A 292 -10.21 11.87 -17.20
C VAL A 292 -9.19 11.11 -16.38
N THR A 293 -9.53 10.79 -15.13
CA THR A 293 -8.74 9.91 -14.27
C THR A 293 -9.51 8.63 -13.97
N GLU A 294 -8.90 7.49 -14.19
CA GLU A 294 -9.50 6.17 -13.99
C GLU A 294 -8.56 5.29 -13.16
N PHE A 295 -9.07 4.75 -12.06
CA PHE A 295 -8.44 3.71 -11.26
C PHE A 295 -9.13 2.38 -11.52
N VAL A 296 -8.37 1.35 -11.85
CA VAL A 296 -8.89 -0.01 -12.07
C VAL A 296 -8.18 -0.97 -11.15
N PHE A 297 -8.93 -1.73 -10.35
CA PHE A 297 -8.36 -2.78 -9.51
C PHE A 297 -9.07 -4.12 -9.70
N THR A 298 -8.40 -5.19 -9.26
CA THR A 298 -8.90 -6.56 -9.41
C THR A 298 -9.29 -7.17 -8.08
N LEU A 299 -10.22 -8.14 -8.14
CA LEU A 299 -10.53 -9.05 -7.04
C LEU A 299 -10.73 -10.47 -7.57
N THR A 300 -10.23 -11.44 -6.84
CA THR A 300 -10.44 -12.86 -7.15
C THR A 300 -11.92 -13.23 -6.99
N LEU A 301 -12.52 -13.82 -8.03
CA LEU A 301 -13.90 -14.31 -7.95
C LEU A 301 -14.00 -15.49 -6.99
N ALA A 302 -15.07 -15.54 -6.20
CA ALA A 302 -15.41 -16.72 -5.43
C ALA A 302 -15.69 -17.91 -6.37
N LYS A 303 -15.26 -19.10 -6.00
CA LYS A 303 -15.61 -20.29 -6.78
C LYS A 303 -17.12 -20.49 -6.74
N PRO A 304 -17.78 -20.75 -7.89
CA PRO A 304 -19.21 -21.03 -7.86
C PRO A 304 -19.49 -22.19 -6.91
N ALA A 305 -20.38 -21.95 -5.94
CA ALA A 305 -20.84 -23.03 -5.06
C ALA A 305 -21.33 -24.20 -5.92
N PRO A 306 -20.99 -25.46 -5.60
CA PRO A 306 -21.50 -26.59 -6.33
C PRO A 306 -23.03 -26.54 -6.28
N LYS A 307 -23.69 -26.51 -7.46
CA LYS A 307 -25.15 -26.54 -7.55
C LYS A 307 -25.64 -27.69 -6.67
N PRO A 308 -26.62 -27.46 -5.77
CA PRO A 308 -27.18 -28.54 -4.99
C PRO A 308 -27.67 -29.63 -5.96
N THR A 309 -27.05 -30.79 -5.90
CA THR A 309 -27.51 -31.96 -6.62
C THR A 309 -28.96 -32.21 -6.19
N ALA A 310 -29.90 -32.09 -7.13
CA ALA A 310 -31.29 -32.38 -6.92
C ALA A 310 -31.39 -33.78 -6.26
N LYS A 311 -31.98 -33.85 -5.08
CA LYS A 311 -32.29 -35.10 -4.41
C LYS A 311 -33.09 -35.97 -5.41
N PRO A 312 -32.72 -37.23 -5.64
CA PRO A 312 -33.54 -38.11 -6.44
C PRO A 312 -34.92 -38.26 -5.79
N GLU A 313 -35.97 -37.95 -6.54
CA GLU A 313 -37.35 -38.17 -6.14
C GLU A 313 -37.48 -39.65 -5.72
N SER A 314 -37.82 -39.88 -4.47
CA SER A 314 -38.18 -41.16 -3.97
C SER A 314 -39.50 -41.62 -4.65
N THR A 315 -39.39 -42.46 -5.68
CA THR A 315 -40.51 -43.19 -6.25
C THR A 315 -41.21 -44.00 -5.17
N GLY A 316 -42.29 -43.45 -4.64
CA GLY A 316 -43.20 -44.13 -3.72
C GLY A 316 -43.82 -45.33 -4.37
N ARG A 317 -43.36 -46.50 -3.97
CA ARG A 317 -43.91 -47.83 -4.31
C ARG A 317 -45.26 -47.98 -3.57
N ARG A 318 -46.36 -47.70 -4.25
CA ARG A 318 -47.72 -48.07 -3.79
C ARG A 318 -47.81 -49.58 -3.72
N GLY A 319 -47.74 -50.15 -2.51
CA GLY A 319 -48.08 -51.53 -2.21
C GLY A 319 -49.61 -51.70 -2.24
N GLY A 320 -50.11 -52.37 -3.25
CA GLY A 320 -51.50 -52.80 -3.33
C GLY A 320 -51.80 -53.84 -2.27
N ARG A 321 -52.79 -53.53 -1.44
CA ARG A 321 -53.39 -54.48 -0.49
C ARG A 321 -54.55 -55.18 -1.19
N LYS A 322 -54.44 -56.44 -1.54
CA LYS A 322 -55.58 -57.33 -1.92
C LYS A 322 -56.14 -57.90 -0.66
N SER A 323 -57.46 -57.72 -0.49
CA SER A 323 -58.35 -58.37 0.44
C SER A 323 -58.61 -59.81 0.06
N SER A 324 -58.58 -60.73 1.00
CA SER A 324 -59.56 -61.84 1.19
C SER A 324 -59.58 -62.22 2.64
#